data_0a3435f9e8bbb6a5fb51330d6506ee4c
#
_entry.id   0a3435f9e8bbb6a5fb51330d6506ee4c
#
_cell.length_a   1.000
_cell.length_b   1.000
_cell.length_c   1.000
_cell.angle_alpha   90.00
_cell.angle_beta   90.00
_cell.angle_gamma   90.00
#
_symmetry.space_group_name_H-M   'P 1'
#
loop_
_entity.id
_entity.type
_entity.pdbx_description
1 polymer ?
#
loop_
_entity_poly.entity_id
_entity_poly.type
_entity_poly.pdbx_seq_one_letter_code
_entity_poly.pdbx_strand_id
1 'polypeptide(L)'
;DRRLLARIHHYTIRRLRAEIEPVAARDFLRFLFAWHHVTEDTRLEGPDSLTVAVASLEGFEAPAGAWETEILPLRIKAYEPSWLDEQCLAGRISWARLTPSASGNGPVRTTPIALMERRRAVNWMTLAGADGAPQPGPRAQTVFDVLKAQGALFFDELTEMSGLLRQQVEEALGELVSLGLVNSDSFGGLRALLVPAAKRKPP
;
A
#
# COMPACT_ATOMS: atom_id res chain seq x y z
N ASP A 1 38.87 -21.42 -13.67
CA ASP A 1 39.60 -21.01 -12.48
C ASP A 1 38.84 -19.92 -11.73
N ARG A 2 38.37 -20.18 -10.51
CA ARG A 2 37.60 -19.25 -9.67
C ARG A 2 38.37 -17.96 -9.39
N ARG A 3 39.70 -18.03 -9.28
CA ARG A 3 40.55 -16.85 -9.03
C ARG A 3 40.58 -15.90 -10.22
N LEU A 4 40.57 -16.45 -11.43
CA LEU A 4 40.51 -15.64 -12.66
C LEU A 4 39.16 -14.93 -12.79
N LEU A 5 38.07 -15.64 -12.56
CA LEU A 5 36.73 -15.08 -12.56
C LEU A 5 36.58 -13.94 -11.51
N ALA A 6 37.06 -14.14 -10.30
CA ALA A 6 37.06 -13.13 -9.26
C ALA A 6 37.87 -11.88 -9.65
N ARG A 7 39.03 -12.05 -10.30
CA ARG A 7 39.85 -10.94 -10.81
C ARG A 7 39.16 -10.20 -11.93
N ILE A 8 38.58 -10.88 -12.89
CA ILE A 8 37.82 -10.26 -13.98
C ILE A 8 36.63 -9.47 -13.40
N HIS A 9 35.85 -10.07 -12.51
CA HIS A 9 34.73 -9.40 -11.86
C HIS A 9 35.17 -8.14 -11.09
N HIS A 10 36.23 -8.25 -10.32
CA HIS A 10 36.77 -7.09 -9.57
C HIS A 10 37.30 -5.98 -10.48
N TYR A 11 37.97 -6.34 -11.56
CA TYR A 11 38.42 -5.41 -12.58
C TYR A 11 37.24 -4.71 -13.26
N THR A 12 36.23 -5.46 -13.68
CA THR A 12 35.01 -4.93 -14.31
C THR A 12 34.30 -3.96 -13.40
N ILE A 13 34.08 -4.33 -12.12
CA ILE A 13 33.44 -3.45 -11.14
C ILE A 13 34.26 -2.17 -10.90
N ARG A 14 35.59 -2.28 -10.77
CA ARG A 14 36.44 -1.11 -10.61
C ARG A 14 36.36 -0.18 -11.81
N ARG A 15 36.39 -0.72 -13.02
CA ARG A 15 36.25 0.05 -14.25
C ARG A 15 34.92 0.76 -14.34
N LEU A 16 33.81 0.05 -14.13
CA LEU A 16 32.46 0.64 -14.13
C LEU A 16 32.31 1.74 -13.07
N ARG A 17 32.89 1.55 -11.88
CA ARG A 17 32.87 2.57 -10.83
C ARG A 17 33.73 3.80 -11.17
N ALA A 18 34.82 3.62 -11.88
CA ALA A 18 35.66 4.73 -12.34
C ALA A 18 35.01 5.56 -13.44
N GLU A 19 34.04 4.98 -14.16
CA GLU A 19 33.25 5.67 -15.20
C GLU A 19 32.06 6.46 -14.60
N ILE A 20 31.77 6.30 -13.29
CA ILE A 20 30.68 7.04 -12.63
C ILE A 20 31.19 8.45 -12.27
N GLU A 21 30.68 9.43 -12.98
CA GLU A 21 30.91 10.84 -12.64
C GLU A 21 29.82 11.35 -11.68
N PRO A 22 30.19 12.07 -10.61
CA PRO A 22 29.21 12.73 -9.75
C PRO A 22 28.39 13.75 -10.53
N VAL A 23 27.05 13.68 -10.39
CA VAL A 23 26.15 14.67 -10.98
C VAL A 23 25.75 15.73 -9.94
N ALA A 24 25.39 16.92 -10.39
CA ALA A 24 24.88 17.95 -9.49
C ALA A 24 23.54 17.49 -8.85
N ALA A 25 23.32 17.82 -7.58
CA ALA A 25 22.11 17.45 -6.85
C ALA A 25 20.81 17.84 -7.58
N ARG A 26 20.80 19.02 -8.24
CA ARG A 26 19.67 19.49 -9.04
C ARG A 26 19.35 18.56 -10.23
N ASP A 27 20.38 18.01 -10.89
CA ASP A 27 20.21 17.17 -12.07
C ASP A 27 19.73 15.76 -11.64
N PHE A 28 20.23 15.29 -10.49
CA PHE A 28 19.72 14.08 -9.86
C PHE A 28 18.26 14.22 -9.43
N LEU A 29 17.87 15.35 -8.80
CA LEU A 29 16.48 15.61 -8.45
C LEU A 29 15.58 15.71 -9.69
N ARG A 30 16.04 16.37 -10.76
CA ARG A 30 15.30 16.42 -12.03
C ARG A 30 15.07 15.02 -12.59
N PHE A 31 16.11 14.19 -12.58
CA PHE A 31 15.99 12.78 -12.97
C PHE A 31 14.96 12.04 -12.11
N LEU A 32 15.03 12.17 -10.77
CA LEU A 32 14.07 11.51 -9.87
C LEU A 32 12.62 11.96 -10.13
N PHE A 33 12.39 13.25 -10.34
CA PHE A 33 11.05 13.74 -10.64
C PHE A 33 10.52 13.21 -11.97
N ALA A 34 11.34 13.15 -12.99
CA ALA A 34 10.97 12.54 -14.27
C ALA A 34 10.74 11.03 -14.13
N TRP A 35 11.65 10.33 -13.43
CA TRP A 35 11.55 8.89 -13.19
C TRP A 35 10.29 8.49 -12.42
N HIS A 36 9.90 9.30 -11.45
CA HIS A 36 8.68 9.09 -10.66
C HIS A 36 7.42 9.71 -11.29
N HIS A 37 7.49 10.18 -12.51
CA HIS A 37 6.36 10.77 -13.24
C HIS A 37 5.70 11.96 -12.54
N VAL A 38 6.49 12.80 -11.85
CA VAL A 38 5.99 13.97 -11.10
C VAL A 38 6.07 15.26 -11.93
N THR A 39 6.91 15.30 -12.98
CA THR A 39 6.97 16.45 -13.89
C THR A 39 5.84 16.39 -14.89
N GLU A 40 5.32 17.54 -15.32
CA GLU A 40 4.13 17.65 -16.16
C GLU A 40 4.25 16.88 -17.49
N ASP A 41 5.44 16.89 -18.08
CA ASP A 41 5.79 16.21 -19.34
C ASP A 41 5.91 14.69 -19.21
N THR A 42 6.15 14.18 -18.00
CA THR A 42 6.31 12.74 -17.74
C THR A 42 5.11 12.11 -17.06
N ARG A 43 4.10 12.88 -16.67
CA ARG A 43 2.90 12.34 -16.02
C ARG A 43 2.21 11.32 -16.92
N LEU A 44 1.80 10.25 -16.28
CA LEU A 44 1.10 9.15 -16.91
C LEU A 44 -0.36 9.51 -17.25
N GLU A 45 -0.99 8.77 -18.15
CA GLU A 45 -2.38 8.99 -18.57
C GLU A 45 -3.15 7.67 -18.63
N GLY A 46 -4.42 7.72 -18.23
CA GLY A 46 -5.38 6.62 -18.32
C GLY A 46 -5.24 5.54 -17.23
N PRO A 47 -6.23 4.64 -17.11
CA PRO A 47 -6.34 3.68 -16.01
C PRO A 47 -5.22 2.62 -15.99
N ASP A 48 -4.69 2.21 -17.15
CA ASP A 48 -3.64 1.19 -17.23
C ASP A 48 -2.29 1.70 -16.72
N SER A 49 -2.08 3.02 -16.73
CA SER A 49 -0.86 3.64 -16.22
C SER A 49 -0.71 3.52 -14.70
N LEU A 50 -1.78 3.20 -14.00
CA LEU A 50 -1.80 3.05 -12.55
C LEU A 50 -0.88 1.91 -12.08
N THR A 51 -0.81 0.82 -12.85
CA THR A 51 0.12 -0.29 -12.57
C THR A 51 1.58 0.14 -12.67
N VAL A 52 1.91 1.03 -13.62
CA VAL A 52 3.27 1.59 -13.78
C VAL A 52 3.61 2.48 -12.59
N ALA A 53 2.69 3.38 -12.18
CA ALA A 53 2.88 4.24 -11.04
C ALA A 53 3.09 3.43 -9.75
N VAL A 54 2.26 2.40 -9.51
CA VAL A 54 2.36 1.53 -8.34
C VAL A 54 3.67 0.73 -8.36
N ALA A 55 4.07 0.18 -9.51
CA ALA A 55 5.32 -0.58 -9.61
C ALA A 55 6.56 0.25 -9.25
N SER A 56 6.56 1.56 -9.52
CA SER A 56 7.64 2.48 -9.14
C SER A 56 7.66 2.81 -7.64
N LEU A 57 6.59 2.51 -6.91
CA LEU A 57 6.40 2.83 -5.50
C LEU A 57 6.27 1.58 -4.62
N GLU A 58 6.46 0.39 -5.16
CA GLU A 58 6.35 -0.84 -4.39
C GLU A 58 7.26 -0.83 -3.16
N GLY A 59 6.70 -1.23 -2.00
CA GLY A 59 7.41 -1.21 -0.72
C GLY A 59 7.47 0.15 -0.03
N PHE A 60 7.00 1.22 -0.70
CA PHE A 60 6.87 2.54 -0.08
C PHE A 60 5.54 2.63 0.67
N GLU A 61 5.61 2.91 1.96
CA GLU A 61 4.43 3.15 2.79
C GLU A 61 4.16 4.64 2.92
N ALA A 62 2.92 5.04 2.69
CA ALA A 62 2.43 6.39 2.88
C ALA A 62 1.10 6.36 3.65
N PRO A 63 0.71 7.48 4.30
CA PRO A 63 -0.60 7.58 4.93
C PRO A 63 -1.71 7.19 3.96
N ALA A 64 -2.63 6.31 4.39
CA ALA A 64 -3.69 5.78 3.54
C ALA A 64 -4.48 6.89 2.82
N GLY A 65 -4.72 8.03 3.51
CA GLY A 65 -5.41 9.17 2.92
C GLY A 65 -4.61 9.93 1.85
N ALA A 66 -3.28 9.79 1.79
CA ALA A 66 -2.44 10.53 0.84
C ALA A 66 -2.39 9.88 -0.55
N TRP A 67 -2.65 8.59 -0.66
CA TRP A 67 -2.55 7.88 -1.93
C TRP A 67 -3.42 8.48 -3.02
N GLU A 68 -4.71 8.68 -2.74
CA GLU A 68 -5.67 9.20 -3.72
C GLU A 68 -5.77 10.73 -3.76
N THR A 69 -5.32 11.41 -2.70
CA THR A 69 -5.39 12.89 -2.65
C THR A 69 -4.13 13.57 -3.17
N GLU A 70 -2.99 12.88 -3.13
CA GLU A 70 -1.69 13.48 -3.44
C GLU A 70 -0.84 12.58 -4.35
N ILE A 71 -0.55 11.34 -3.94
CA ILE A 71 0.50 10.52 -4.54
C ILE A 71 0.15 10.10 -5.97
N LEU A 72 -1.03 9.56 -6.18
CA LEU A 72 -1.50 9.12 -7.51
C LEU A 72 -1.86 10.31 -8.41
N PRO A 73 -2.59 11.36 -7.92
CA PRO A 73 -2.89 12.53 -8.74
C PRO A 73 -1.67 13.32 -9.21
N LEU A 74 -0.57 13.31 -8.45
CA LEU A 74 0.70 13.93 -8.89
C LEU A 74 1.33 13.20 -10.07
N ARG A 75 1.11 11.91 -10.23
CA ARG A 75 1.74 11.04 -11.24
C ARG A 75 0.86 10.75 -12.43
N ILE A 76 -0.45 10.80 -12.25
CA ILE A 76 -1.43 10.42 -13.27
C ILE A 76 -2.34 11.61 -13.54
N LYS A 77 -2.41 12.03 -14.81
CA LYS A 77 -3.29 13.11 -15.24
C LYS A 77 -4.75 12.65 -15.13
N ALA A 78 -5.61 13.56 -14.65
CA ALA A 78 -7.03 13.29 -14.47
C ALA A 78 -7.33 11.97 -13.74
N TYR A 79 -6.54 11.67 -12.69
CA TYR A 79 -6.71 10.46 -11.88
C TYR A 79 -8.14 10.36 -11.33
N GLU A 80 -8.76 9.19 -11.48
CA GLU A 80 -10.07 8.87 -10.93
C GLU A 80 -9.98 7.71 -9.93
N PRO A 81 -10.58 7.83 -8.73
CA PRO A 81 -10.57 6.78 -7.70
C PRO A 81 -11.11 5.42 -8.16
N SER A 82 -12.06 5.40 -9.10
CA SER A 82 -12.61 4.18 -9.71
C SER A 82 -11.54 3.32 -10.37
N TRP A 83 -10.51 3.94 -10.95
CA TRP A 83 -9.42 3.20 -11.59
C TRP A 83 -8.64 2.31 -10.62
N LEU A 84 -8.39 2.82 -9.39
CA LEU A 84 -7.72 2.01 -8.36
C LEU A 84 -8.61 0.85 -7.90
N ASP A 85 -9.91 1.10 -7.72
CA ASP A 85 -10.86 0.03 -7.36
C ASP A 85 -10.91 -1.06 -8.45
N GLU A 86 -10.98 -0.67 -9.72
CA GLU A 86 -10.98 -1.60 -10.86
C GLU A 86 -9.70 -2.44 -10.91
N GLN A 87 -8.53 -1.83 -10.68
CA GLN A 87 -7.25 -2.57 -10.67
C GLN A 87 -7.15 -3.52 -9.48
N CYS A 88 -7.70 -3.14 -8.33
CA CYS A 88 -7.77 -4.01 -7.16
C CYS A 88 -8.72 -5.19 -7.39
N LEU A 89 -9.94 -4.93 -7.87
CA LEU A 89 -10.93 -5.97 -8.17
C LEU A 89 -10.48 -6.91 -9.30
N ALA A 90 -9.75 -6.39 -10.28
CA ALA A 90 -9.12 -7.20 -11.33
C ALA A 90 -7.94 -8.05 -10.81
N GLY A 91 -7.57 -7.92 -9.53
CA GLY A 91 -6.48 -8.67 -8.91
C GLY A 91 -5.08 -8.26 -9.39
N ARG A 92 -4.92 -7.06 -9.96
CA ARG A 92 -3.63 -6.54 -10.43
C ARG A 92 -2.89 -5.80 -9.33
N ILE A 93 -3.61 -4.99 -8.55
CA ILE A 93 -3.07 -4.20 -7.43
C ILE A 93 -3.67 -4.72 -6.12
N SER A 94 -2.89 -4.66 -5.08
CA SER A 94 -3.29 -4.90 -3.69
C SER A 94 -2.69 -3.83 -2.80
N TRP A 95 -3.28 -3.63 -1.64
CA TRP A 95 -2.74 -2.75 -0.62
C TRP A 95 -2.55 -3.52 0.69
N ALA A 96 -1.55 -3.14 1.46
CA ALA A 96 -1.31 -3.69 2.78
C ALA A 96 -0.50 -2.71 3.63
N ARG A 97 -0.58 -2.87 4.94
CA ARG A 97 0.40 -2.30 5.84
C ARG A 97 1.57 -3.27 5.94
N LEU A 98 2.77 -2.80 5.68
CA LEU A 98 3.99 -3.60 5.73
C LEU A 98 4.69 -3.49 7.09
N THR A 99 4.78 -2.27 7.64
CA THR A 99 5.43 -2.06 8.94
C THR A 99 4.47 -2.39 10.08
N PRO A 100 4.76 -3.41 10.91
CA PRO A 100 3.93 -3.76 12.06
C PRO A 100 3.77 -2.57 13.00
N SER A 101 2.60 -2.46 13.65
CA SER A 101 2.36 -1.48 14.71
C SER A 101 2.04 -2.19 16.01
N ALA A 102 2.64 -1.72 17.08
CA ALA A 102 2.34 -2.24 18.43
C ALA A 102 0.97 -1.77 18.96
N SER A 103 0.39 -0.71 18.39
CA SER A 103 -0.91 -0.17 18.81
C SER A 103 -1.78 0.19 17.60
N GLY A 104 -3.02 -0.30 17.60
CA GLY A 104 -4.04 0.00 16.59
C GLY A 104 -4.79 1.33 16.80
N ASN A 105 -4.32 2.21 17.65
CA ASN A 105 -5.08 3.37 18.16
C ASN A 105 -5.03 4.64 17.28
N GLY A 106 -4.47 4.58 16.08
CA GLY A 106 -4.39 5.73 15.18
C GLY A 106 -5.58 5.82 14.21
N PRO A 107 -5.90 7.04 13.71
CA PRO A 107 -6.87 7.19 12.63
C PRO A 107 -6.43 6.42 11.39
N VAL A 108 -7.32 5.66 10.75
CA VAL A 108 -7.03 4.89 9.52
C VAL A 108 -6.42 5.78 8.44
N ARG A 109 -6.83 7.04 8.35
CA ARG A 109 -6.31 8.02 7.38
C ARG A 109 -4.80 8.22 7.45
N THR A 110 -4.20 8.12 8.64
CA THR A 110 -2.76 8.29 8.86
C THR A 110 -2.01 6.95 8.92
N THR A 111 -2.71 5.84 8.86
CA THR A 111 -2.10 4.51 8.83
C THR A 111 -1.23 4.39 7.59
N PRO A 112 0.06 4.07 7.74
CA PRO A 112 0.93 3.80 6.61
C PRO A 112 0.48 2.54 5.90
N ILE A 113 0.27 2.63 4.60
CA ILE A 113 -0.01 1.48 3.72
C ILE A 113 0.85 1.58 2.47
N ALA A 114 1.16 0.45 1.87
CA ALA A 114 1.79 0.33 0.57
C ALA A 114 0.77 -0.16 -0.46
N LEU A 115 0.87 0.36 -1.68
CA LEU A 115 0.29 -0.25 -2.87
C LEU A 115 1.34 -1.11 -3.56
N MET A 116 0.93 -2.26 -4.10
CA MET A 116 1.85 -3.20 -4.75
C MET A 116 1.13 -4.04 -5.80
N GLU A 117 1.88 -4.59 -6.74
CA GLU A 117 1.33 -5.64 -7.61
C GLU A 117 0.91 -6.85 -6.76
N ARG A 118 -0.33 -7.33 -6.93
CA ARG A 118 -0.86 -8.45 -6.13
C ARG A 118 0.03 -9.69 -6.19
N ARG A 119 0.63 -9.99 -7.33
CA ARG A 119 1.55 -11.13 -7.49
C ARG A 119 2.81 -11.04 -6.63
N ARG A 120 3.19 -9.84 -6.18
CA ARG A 120 4.37 -9.58 -5.33
C ARG A 120 4.01 -9.36 -3.87
N ALA A 121 2.73 -9.27 -3.53
CA ALA A 121 2.28 -8.97 -2.17
C ALA A 121 2.87 -9.90 -1.13
N VAL A 122 2.90 -11.22 -1.40
CA VAL A 122 3.48 -12.22 -0.48
C VAL A 122 4.97 -11.94 -0.22
N ASN A 123 5.74 -11.56 -1.24
CA ASN A 123 7.15 -11.24 -1.09
C ASN A 123 7.35 -10.02 -0.18
N TRP A 124 6.58 -8.95 -0.40
CA TRP A 124 6.63 -7.74 0.41
C TRP A 124 6.24 -8.03 1.86
N MET A 125 5.15 -8.77 2.09
CA MET A 125 4.72 -9.15 3.44
C MET A 125 5.74 -10.04 4.15
N THR A 126 6.44 -10.91 3.43
CA THR A 126 7.51 -11.76 3.98
C THR A 126 8.74 -10.92 4.37
N LEU A 127 9.12 -9.95 3.51
CA LEU A 127 10.26 -9.05 3.78
C LEU A 127 9.99 -8.10 4.94
N ALA A 128 8.75 -7.68 5.11
CA ALA A 128 8.34 -6.78 6.19
C ALA A 128 8.55 -7.37 7.58
N GLY A 129 8.61 -8.70 7.70
CA GLY A 129 8.85 -9.40 8.96
C GLY A 129 7.69 -9.27 9.96
N ALA A 130 7.40 -10.31 10.67
CA ALA A 130 6.43 -10.28 11.77
C ALA A 130 7.15 -10.14 13.11
N ASP A 131 7.75 -8.99 13.36
CA ASP A 131 8.28 -8.71 14.71
C ASP A 131 7.12 -8.40 15.66
N GLY A 132 6.66 -9.41 16.36
CA GLY A 132 5.59 -9.34 17.36
C GLY A 132 4.19 -9.39 16.72
N ALA A 133 3.42 -10.41 17.03
CA ALA A 133 2.02 -10.46 16.62
C ALA A 133 1.25 -9.32 17.29
N PRO A 134 0.71 -8.34 16.55
CA PRO A 134 -0.08 -7.28 17.14
C PRO A 134 -1.31 -7.89 17.80
N GLN A 135 -1.69 -7.37 18.96
CA GLN A 135 -2.87 -7.85 19.70
C GLN A 135 -4.03 -6.87 19.47
N PRO A 136 -5.08 -7.30 18.77
CA PRO A 136 -6.29 -6.52 18.62
C PRO A 136 -7.01 -6.34 19.97
N GLY A 137 -7.71 -5.23 20.13
CA GLY A 137 -8.65 -5.04 21.22
C GLY A 137 -9.83 -6.03 21.13
N PRO A 138 -10.62 -6.19 22.19
CA PRO A 138 -11.63 -7.25 22.28
C PRO A 138 -12.63 -7.28 21.11
N ARG A 139 -13.11 -6.11 20.65
CA ARG A 139 -14.05 -6.02 19.50
C ARG A 139 -13.35 -6.35 18.19
N ALA A 140 -12.15 -5.84 17.98
CA ALA A 140 -11.34 -6.13 16.81
C ALA A 140 -10.97 -7.62 16.78
N GLN A 141 -10.67 -8.23 17.92
CA GLN A 141 -10.43 -9.67 18.01
C GLN A 141 -11.68 -10.49 17.61
N THR A 142 -12.88 -10.10 18.05
CA THR A 142 -14.13 -10.77 17.63
C THR A 142 -14.30 -10.73 16.11
N VAL A 143 -14.10 -9.56 15.48
CA VAL A 143 -14.18 -9.41 14.02
C VAL A 143 -13.09 -10.22 13.32
N PHE A 144 -11.88 -10.22 13.84
CA PHE A 144 -10.76 -10.98 13.29
C PHE A 144 -11.00 -12.48 13.34
N ASP A 145 -11.55 -13.00 14.44
CA ASP A 145 -11.86 -14.42 14.59
C ASP A 145 -12.94 -14.87 13.61
N VAL A 146 -13.96 -14.04 13.35
CA VAL A 146 -14.97 -14.30 12.33
C VAL A 146 -14.33 -14.37 10.94
N LEU A 147 -13.52 -13.37 10.58
CA LEU A 147 -12.83 -13.36 9.29
C LEU A 147 -11.85 -14.54 9.13
N LYS A 148 -11.18 -14.93 10.20
CA LYS A 148 -10.28 -16.09 10.20
C LYS A 148 -11.03 -17.42 9.99
N ALA A 149 -12.22 -17.54 10.54
CA ALA A 149 -13.03 -18.75 10.45
C ALA A 149 -13.78 -18.87 9.11
N GLN A 150 -14.28 -17.76 8.57
CA GLN A 150 -15.16 -17.73 7.40
C GLN A 150 -14.49 -17.27 6.11
N GLY A 151 -13.32 -16.59 6.20
CA GLY A 151 -12.67 -15.95 5.07
C GLY A 151 -13.21 -14.56 4.79
N ALA A 152 -13.16 -14.13 3.53
CA ALA A 152 -13.67 -12.83 3.11
C ALA A 152 -15.20 -12.77 3.21
N LEU A 153 -15.70 -11.69 3.81
CA LEU A 153 -17.12 -11.43 4.04
C LEU A 153 -17.50 -10.02 3.61
N PHE A 154 -18.75 -9.83 3.21
CA PHE A 154 -19.33 -8.51 3.07
C PHE A 154 -19.59 -7.87 4.44
N PHE A 155 -19.63 -6.54 4.47
CA PHE A 155 -19.77 -5.80 5.72
C PHE A 155 -21.03 -6.16 6.52
N ASP A 156 -22.15 -6.40 5.85
CA ASP A 156 -23.42 -6.77 6.51
C ASP A 156 -23.35 -8.18 7.12
N GLU A 157 -22.76 -9.13 6.39
CA GLU A 157 -22.50 -10.50 6.90
C GLU A 157 -21.59 -10.48 8.12
N LEU A 158 -20.51 -9.67 8.04
CA LEU A 158 -19.58 -9.51 9.15
C LEU A 158 -20.26 -8.90 10.39
N THR A 159 -21.16 -7.94 10.18
CA THR A 159 -21.95 -7.31 11.25
C THR A 159 -22.88 -8.34 11.92
N GLU A 160 -23.58 -9.13 11.12
CA GLU A 160 -24.48 -10.19 11.61
C GLU A 160 -23.71 -11.27 12.38
N MET A 161 -22.63 -11.77 11.81
CA MET A 161 -21.84 -12.87 12.39
C MET A 161 -21.05 -12.47 13.63
N SER A 162 -20.60 -11.23 13.71
CA SER A 162 -19.88 -10.72 14.90
C SER A 162 -20.81 -10.35 16.05
N GLY A 163 -22.11 -10.12 15.77
CA GLY A 163 -23.08 -9.64 16.75
C GLY A 163 -22.82 -8.21 17.23
N LEU A 164 -21.95 -7.48 16.55
CA LEU A 164 -21.58 -6.10 16.90
C LEU A 164 -22.45 -5.09 16.14
N LEU A 165 -22.59 -3.90 16.70
CA LEU A 165 -23.22 -2.79 15.99
C LEU A 165 -22.36 -2.36 14.79
N ARG A 166 -22.97 -1.87 13.71
CA ARG A 166 -22.27 -1.40 12.49
C ARG A 166 -21.08 -0.47 12.80
N GLN A 167 -21.29 0.52 13.68
CA GLN A 167 -20.22 1.42 14.08
C GLN A 167 -19.07 0.69 14.79
N GLN A 168 -19.38 -0.31 15.62
CA GLN A 168 -18.36 -1.09 16.33
C GLN A 168 -17.56 -1.98 15.36
N VAL A 169 -18.21 -2.52 14.33
CA VAL A 169 -17.52 -3.27 13.27
C VAL A 169 -16.60 -2.34 12.46
N GLU A 170 -17.05 -1.11 12.12
CA GLU A 170 -16.21 -0.12 11.45
C GLU A 170 -14.98 0.27 12.26
N GLU A 171 -15.15 0.53 13.56
CA GLU A 171 -14.06 0.82 14.50
C GLU A 171 -13.08 -0.37 14.58
N ALA A 172 -13.60 -1.59 14.69
CA ALA A 172 -12.82 -2.82 14.74
C ALA A 172 -12.04 -3.06 13.45
N LEU A 173 -12.66 -2.87 12.28
CA LEU A 173 -11.99 -2.95 10.98
C LEU A 173 -10.88 -1.88 10.85
N GLY A 174 -11.14 -0.66 11.30
CA GLY A 174 -10.14 0.41 11.34
C GLY A 174 -8.93 0.04 12.18
N GLU A 175 -9.15 -0.55 13.35
CA GLU A 175 -8.09 -1.08 14.20
C GLU A 175 -7.31 -2.21 13.52
N LEU A 176 -8.01 -3.20 12.95
CA LEU A 176 -7.38 -4.33 12.25
C LEU A 176 -6.55 -3.89 11.05
N VAL A 177 -7.03 -2.93 10.28
CA VAL A 177 -6.26 -2.30 9.19
C VAL A 177 -5.03 -1.59 9.74
N SER A 178 -5.17 -0.84 10.84
CA SER A 178 -4.05 -0.12 11.43
C SER A 178 -3.01 -1.04 12.06
N LEU A 179 -3.38 -2.26 12.42
CA LEU A 179 -2.49 -3.33 12.87
C LEU A 179 -1.89 -4.14 11.71
N GLY A 180 -2.37 -3.96 10.48
CA GLY A 180 -1.93 -4.73 9.31
C GLY A 180 -2.48 -6.17 9.27
N LEU A 181 -3.54 -6.46 10.01
CA LEU A 181 -4.13 -7.80 10.13
C LEU A 181 -5.17 -8.12 9.05
N VAL A 182 -5.77 -7.10 8.44
CA VAL A 182 -6.78 -7.25 7.39
C VAL A 182 -6.57 -6.23 6.28
N ASN A 183 -7.02 -6.60 5.10
CA ASN A 183 -7.17 -5.71 3.94
C ASN A 183 -8.53 -5.99 3.27
N SER A 184 -8.84 -5.27 2.19
CA SER A 184 -10.02 -5.52 1.38
C SER A 184 -9.67 -5.69 -0.10
N ASP A 185 -10.57 -6.34 -0.85
CA ASP A 185 -10.39 -6.62 -2.28
C ASP A 185 -10.39 -5.35 -3.15
N SER A 186 -10.93 -4.23 -2.64
CA SER A 186 -10.91 -2.94 -3.31
C SER A 186 -10.31 -1.86 -2.41
N PHE A 187 -9.85 -0.76 -3.00
CA PHE A 187 -9.46 0.42 -2.24
C PHE A 187 -10.68 1.17 -1.69
N GLY A 188 -11.85 0.97 -2.31
CA GLY A 188 -13.14 1.52 -1.87
C GLY A 188 -13.50 1.12 -0.43
N GLY A 189 -13.23 -0.13 -0.04
CA GLY A 189 -13.41 -0.59 1.34
C GLY A 189 -12.55 0.20 2.34
N LEU A 190 -11.29 0.41 2.03
CA LEU A 190 -10.41 1.26 2.83
C LEU A 190 -10.89 2.71 2.84
N ARG A 191 -11.23 3.27 1.67
CA ARG A 191 -11.73 4.64 1.52
C ARG A 191 -12.95 4.90 2.40
N ALA A 192 -13.85 3.93 2.52
CA ALA A 192 -15.01 4.03 3.42
C ALA A 192 -14.59 4.22 4.89
N LEU A 193 -13.49 3.62 5.33
CA LEU A 193 -12.95 3.77 6.68
C LEU A 193 -12.18 5.09 6.88
N LEU A 194 -11.72 5.75 5.78
CA LEU A 194 -11.02 7.04 5.86
C LEU A 194 -11.94 8.21 6.19
N VAL A 195 -13.25 8.07 5.93
CA VAL A 195 -14.26 9.10 6.21
C VAL A 195 -14.86 8.84 7.59
N PRO A 196 -14.71 9.77 8.56
CA PRO A 196 -15.34 9.62 9.87
C PRO A 196 -16.85 9.41 9.73
N ALA A 197 -17.43 8.49 10.52
CA ALA A 197 -18.86 8.18 10.48
C ALA A 197 -19.78 9.42 10.55
N ALA A 198 -19.37 10.43 11.33
CA ALA A 198 -20.10 11.69 11.46
C ALA A 198 -20.16 12.56 10.18
N LYS A 199 -19.33 12.27 9.17
CA LYS A 199 -19.25 13.02 7.90
C LYS A 199 -19.79 12.24 6.70
N ARG A 200 -20.24 11.01 6.91
CA ARG A 200 -20.83 10.21 5.82
C ARG A 200 -22.26 10.70 5.56
N LYS A 201 -22.58 11.00 4.29
CA LYS A 201 -23.96 11.20 3.89
C LYS A 201 -24.71 9.88 4.10
N PRO A 202 -25.91 9.89 4.70
CA PRO A 202 -26.79 8.72 4.69
C PRO A 202 -27.06 8.29 3.23
N PRO A 203 -27.23 6.98 2.99
CA PRO A 203 -27.52 6.44 1.66
C PRO A 203 -28.82 7.00 1.07
#